data_bcd0c099171231c397c1ada166551674
#
_entry.id   bcd0c099171231c397c1ada166551674
#
_cell.length_a   1.000
_cell.length_b   1.000
_cell.length_c   1.000
_cell.angle_alpha   90.00
_cell.angle_beta   90.00
_cell.angle_gamma   90.00
#
_symmetry.space_group_name_H-M   'P 1'
#
loop_
_entity.id
_entity.type
_entity.pdbx_description
1 polymer ?
#
loop_
_entity_poly.entity_id
_entity_poly.type
_entity_poly.pdbx_seq_one_letter_code
_entity_poly.pdbx_strand_id
1 'polypeptide(L)'
;VTQSTRILLGVNIDHVATLRQARGTRYPDPVKAALDAEEAGADGITVHLREDRRHIQERDVLLLKDVLQTRMNFEMGVTEEMLAFAERIRPAHICLVPETRQELTTEGGLDVAGQEARIKAAVERLAKIGCEVSLFIDADERQIAASKRVGAPAIELHTGRYADAHTPTEVAEELQRVSDGVAFGLAQGLIVNAGHGLHYHNVEAVAAIKGINELNIGHALVAHALFVGFKAAVAEMKALIVAAAR
;
A
#
# COMPACT_ATOMS: atom_id res chain seq x y z
N VAL A 1 1.00 -19.17 -15.48
CA VAL A 1 1.76 -17.93 -15.29
C VAL A 1 2.76 -18.22 -14.19
N THR A 2 4.06 -18.27 -14.50
CA THR A 2 5.12 -18.39 -13.50
C THR A 2 5.13 -17.10 -12.68
N GLN A 3 4.72 -17.18 -11.39
CA GLN A 3 4.87 -16.08 -10.47
C GLN A 3 6.35 -15.66 -10.44
N SER A 4 6.61 -14.38 -10.59
CA SER A 4 7.93 -13.79 -10.39
C SER A 4 8.37 -14.11 -8.96
N THR A 5 9.58 -14.62 -8.79
CA THR A 5 10.17 -14.85 -7.47
C THR A 5 10.65 -13.56 -6.82
N ARG A 6 10.41 -12.40 -7.45
CA ARG A 6 10.86 -11.10 -7.00
C ARG A 6 9.70 -10.33 -6.37
N ILE A 7 9.80 -10.01 -5.09
CA ILE A 7 8.88 -9.10 -4.41
C ILE A 7 9.17 -7.65 -4.85
N LEU A 8 8.11 -6.93 -5.18
CA LEU A 8 8.17 -5.52 -5.56
C LEU A 8 8.19 -4.63 -4.32
N LEU A 9 8.82 -3.46 -4.42
CA LEU A 9 8.79 -2.41 -3.41
C LEU A 9 7.98 -1.23 -3.92
N GLY A 10 6.81 -1.02 -3.31
CA GLY A 10 6.04 0.22 -3.40
C GLY A 10 6.54 1.20 -2.32
N VAL A 11 6.99 2.37 -2.75
CA VAL A 11 7.46 3.41 -1.85
C VAL A 11 6.34 4.41 -1.61
N ASN A 12 5.78 4.41 -0.39
CA ASN A 12 4.80 5.42 0.00
C ASN A 12 5.53 6.71 0.43
N ILE A 13 5.20 7.82 -0.22
CA ILE A 13 5.85 9.13 -0.02
C ILE A 13 5.00 10.12 0.79
N ASP A 14 3.89 9.69 1.37
CA ASP A 14 2.95 10.56 2.09
C ASP A 14 3.62 11.36 3.21
N HIS A 15 4.54 10.74 3.94
CA HIS A 15 5.20 11.41 5.07
C HIS A 15 6.23 12.47 4.63
N VAL A 16 6.69 12.46 3.38
CA VAL A 16 7.42 13.60 2.79
C VAL A 16 6.48 14.80 2.69
N ALA A 17 5.24 14.58 2.22
CA ALA A 17 4.22 15.61 2.19
C ALA A 17 3.80 16.04 3.61
N THR A 18 3.76 15.14 4.60
CA THR A 18 3.54 15.48 6.00
C THR A 18 4.54 16.51 6.51
N LEU A 19 5.83 16.34 6.22
CA LEU A 19 6.88 17.30 6.58
C LEU A 19 6.65 18.67 5.92
N ARG A 20 6.26 18.69 4.65
CA ARG A 20 5.90 19.92 3.94
C ARG A 20 4.71 20.62 4.61
N GLN A 21 3.67 19.88 4.91
CA GLN A 21 2.43 20.42 5.49
C GLN A 21 2.60 20.90 6.94
N ALA A 22 3.53 20.32 7.70
CA ALA A 22 3.85 20.76 9.06
C ALA A 22 4.23 22.25 9.15
N ARG A 23 4.76 22.83 8.06
CA ARG A 23 5.15 24.24 7.97
C ARG A 23 4.39 25.02 6.90
N GLY A 24 3.56 24.37 6.09
CA GLY A 24 2.86 24.99 4.95
C GLY A 24 3.82 25.56 3.88
N THR A 25 4.97 24.95 3.71
CA THR A 25 6.01 25.34 2.74
C THR A 25 5.83 24.62 1.40
N ARG A 26 6.72 24.87 0.45
CA ARG A 26 6.77 24.15 -0.84
C ARG A 26 7.71 22.94 -0.80
N TYR A 27 8.38 22.73 0.31
CA TYR A 27 9.40 21.68 0.50
C TYR A 27 9.19 20.97 1.86
N PRO A 28 9.67 19.71 1.96
CA PRO A 28 10.16 18.87 0.86
C PRO A 28 9.05 18.58 -0.17
N ASP A 29 9.42 18.46 -1.46
CA ASP A 29 8.44 18.15 -2.52
C ASP A 29 8.31 16.62 -2.68
N PRO A 30 7.11 16.03 -2.51
CA PRO A 30 6.86 14.59 -2.70
C PRO A 30 7.21 14.11 -4.11
N VAL A 31 7.04 14.96 -5.13
CA VAL A 31 7.38 14.62 -6.51
C VAL A 31 8.87 14.35 -6.66
N LYS A 32 9.72 15.19 -6.03
CA LYS A 32 11.16 14.92 -6.01
C LYS A 32 11.48 13.62 -5.28
N ALA A 33 10.82 13.35 -4.15
CA ALA A 33 11.03 12.10 -3.42
C ALA A 33 10.64 10.87 -4.26
N ALA A 34 9.57 10.95 -5.03
CA ALA A 34 9.16 9.89 -5.94
C ALA A 34 10.25 9.58 -6.99
N LEU A 35 10.79 10.60 -7.64
CA LEU A 35 11.86 10.43 -8.63
C LEU A 35 13.14 9.88 -7.98
N ASP A 36 13.50 10.35 -6.80
CA ASP A 36 14.64 9.81 -6.03
C ASP A 36 14.41 8.33 -5.65
N ALA A 37 13.16 7.94 -5.33
CA ALA A 37 12.81 6.55 -5.04
C ALA A 37 12.94 5.65 -6.27
N GLU A 38 12.46 6.10 -7.44
CA GLU A 38 12.61 5.36 -8.70
C GLU A 38 14.09 5.13 -9.05
N GLU A 39 14.91 6.17 -8.95
CA GLU A 39 16.36 6.05 -9.18
C GLU A 39 17.05 5.11 -8.18
N ALA A 40 16.49 4.94 -6.98
CA ALA A 40 17.00 4.05 -5.94
C ALA A 40 16.44 2.61 -6.04
N GLY A 41 15.58 2.31 -7.01
CA GLY A 41 15.08 0.97 -7.30
C GLY A 41 13.69 0.64 -6.76
N ALA A 42 12.86 1.66 -6.45
CA ALA A 42 11.44 1.45 -6.23
C ALA A 42 10.78 0.85 -7.48
N ASP A 43 9.84 -0.08 -7.30
CA ASP A 43 9.08 -0.68 -8.40
C ASP A 43 7.75 0.05 -8.63
N GLY A 44 7.33 0.87 -7.67
CA GLY A 44 6.16 1.72 -7.74
C GLY A 44 6.17 2.79 -6.66
N ILE A 45 5.34 3.80 -6.84
CA ILE A 45 5.14 4.91 -5.90
C ILE A 45 3.73 4.87 -5.38
N THR A 46 3.59 4.83 -4.06
CA THR A 46 2.29 4.85 -3.38
C THR A 46 2.03 6.24 -2.82
N VAL A 47 0.83 6.76 -3.06
CA VAL A 47 0.36 8.05 -2.56
C VAL A 47 -1.09 7.94 -2.10
N HIS A 48 -1.38 8.46 -0.92
CA HIS A 48 -2.73 8.51 -0.37
C HIS A 48 -3.25 9.96 -0.39
N LEU A 49 -4.21 10.24 -1.28
CA LEU A 49 -4.95 11.50 -1.25
C LEU A 49 -6.11 11.34 -0.27
N ARG A 50 -5.86 11.66 0.99
CA ARG A 50 -6.91 11.59 2.03
C ARG A 50 -7.99 12.64 1.83
N GLU A 51 -9.20 12.34 2.28
CA GLU A 51 -10.32 13.29 2.25
C GLU A 51 -10.01 14.59 3.03
N ASP A 52 -9.24 14.50 4.12
CA ASP A 52 -8.84 15.65 4.94
C ASP A 52 -7.61 16.42 4.42
N ARG A 53 -6.99 15.96 3.33
CA ARG A 53 -5.82 16.61 2.68
C ARG A 53 -4.67 16.92 3.64
N ARG A 54 -4.48 16.12 4.71
CA ARG A 54 -3.44 16.41 5.72
C ARG A 54 -2.01 16.33 5.21
N HIS A 55 -1.77 15.65 4.11
CA HIS A 55 -0.42 15.52 3.51
C HIS A 55 -0.43 15.68 1.98
N ILE A 56 -0.65 14.62 1.20
CA ILE A 56 -0.71 14.67 -0.26
C ILE A 56 -1.86 15.58 -0.70
N GLN A 57 -1.62 16.34 -1.76
CA GLN A 57 -2.56 17.27 -2.38
C GLN A 57 -2.83 16.83 -3.84
N GLU A 58 -3.94 17.26 -4.43
CA GLU A 58 -4.28 16.97 -5.83
C GLU A 58 -3.16 17.33 -6.80
N ARG A 59 -2.46 18.47 -6.54
CA ARG A 59 -1.29 18.89 -7.30
C ARG A 59 -0.22 17.80 -7.37
N ASP A 60 0.04 17.16 -6.24
CA ASP A 60 1.09 16.14 -6.16
C ASP A 60 0.73 14.94 -7.04
N VAL A 61 -0.50 14.46 -6.93
CA VAL A 61 -1.00 13.32 -7.71
C VAL A 61 -0.99 13.62 -9.21
N LEU A 62 -1.42 14.82 -9.60
CA LEU A 62 -1.43 15.24 -11.01
C LEU A 62 -0.01 15.30 -11.60
N LEU A 63 0.95 15.84 -10.86
CA LEU A 63 2.35 15.89 -11.31
C LEU A 63 2.96 14.49 -11.36
N LEU A 64 2.74 13.66 -10.34
CA LEU A 64 3.26 12.29 -10.30
C LEU A 64 2.76 11.48 -11.48
N LYS A 65 1.49 11.58 -11.83
CA LYS A 65 0.93 10.92 -13.01
C LYS A 65 1.73 11.21 -14.28
N ASP A 66 2.22 12.44 -14.44
CA ASP A 66 2.89 12.86 -15.66
C ASP A 66 4.40 12.54 -15.67
N VAL A 67 5.03 12.40 -14.49
CA VAL A 67 6.49 12.30 -14.39
C VAL A 67 7.00 10.90 -14.02
N LEU A 68 6.19 10.06 -13.38
CA LEU A 68 6.63 8.73 -12.95
C LEU A 68 6.97 7.83 -14.14
N GLN A 69 8.09 7.12 -14.02
CA GLN A 69 8.52 6.08 -14.96
C GLN A 69 8.01 4.69 -14.54
N THR A 70 7.74 4.52 -13.23
CA THR A 70 7.11 3.34 -12.66
C THR A 70 5.60 3.53 -12.54
N ARG A 71 4.93 2.62 -11.85
CA ARG A 71 3.49 2.72 -11.63
C ARG A 71 3.16 3.57 -10.40
N MET A 72 2.07 4.30 -10.45
CA MET A 72 1.45 4.92 -9.31
C MET A 72 0.41 3.98 -8.71
N ASN A 73 0.55 3.66 -7.41
CA ASN A 73 -0.49 3.08 -6.58
C ASN A 73 -1.20 4.21 -5.84
N PHE A 74 -2.44 4.48 -6.22
CA PHE A 74 -3.23 5.58 -5.67
C PHE A 74 -4.15 5.06 -4.56
N GLU A 75 -3.84 5.39 -3.31
CA GLU A 75 -4.68 5.08 -2.16
C GLU A 75 -5.76 6.13 -1.98
N MET A 76 -7.00 5.67 -1.75
CA MET A 76 -8.15 6.57 -1.59
C MET A 76 -9.27 5.92 -0.79
N GLY A 77 -10.07 6.74 -0.12
CA GLY A 77 -11.36 6.36 0.45
C GLY A 77 -12.41 6.12 -0.64
N VAL A 78 -13.49 5.40 -0.28
CA VAL A 78 -14.57 5.07 -1.21
C VAL A 78 -15.66 6.14 -1.16
N THR A 79 -15.35 7.34 -1.67
CA THR A 79 -16.32 8.44 -1.78
C THR A 79 -16.52 8.84 -3.24
N GLU A 80 -17.63 9.51 -3.53
CA GLU A 80 -17.92 9.97 -4.88
C GLU A 80 -16.87 10.95 -5.40
N GLU A 81 -16.37 11.83 -4.52
CA GLU A 81 -15.29 12.76 -4.85
C GLU A 81 -14.02 12.04 -5.28
N MET A 82 -13.59 11.02 -4.50
CA MET A 82 -12.39 10.25 -4.80
C MET A 82 -12.55 9.38 -6.05
N LEU A 83 -13.72 8.77 -6.24
CA LEU A 83 -14.02 7.99 -7.45
C LEU A 83 -13.96 8.87 -8.70
N ALA A 84 -14.58 10.07 -8.65
CA ALA A 84 -14.53 11.02 -9.77
C ALA A 84 -13.10 11.53 -10.03
N PHE A 85 -12.31 11.74 -8.97
CA PHE A 85 -10.90 12.11 -9.11
C PHE A 85 -10.08 10.98 -9.76
N ALA A 86 -10.27 9.74 -9.32
CA ALA A 86 -9.61 8.57 -9.90
C ALA A 86 -9.96 8.39 -11.39
N GLU A 87 -11.22 8.61 -11.78
CA GLU A 87 -11.64 8.58 -13.20
C GLU A 87 -10.93 9.63 -14.07
N ARG A 88 -10.62 10.79 -13.48
CA ARG A 88 -9.88 11.85 -14.17
C ARG A 88 -8.41 11.53 -14.35
N ILE A 89 -7.77 10.96 -13.32
CA ILE A 89 -6.33 10.68 -13.34
C ILE A 89 -5.99 9.32 -13.96
N ARG A 90 -6.88 8.33 -13.86
CA ARG A 90 -6.71 6.95 -14.37
C ARG A 90 -5.35 6.35 -13.99
N PRO A 91 -5.06 6.15 -12.71
CA PRO A 91 -3.81 5.53 -12.29
C PRO A 91 -3.80 4.06 -12.69
N ALA A 92 -2.62 3.46 -12.83
CA ALA A 92 -2.51 2.03 -13.15
C ALA A 92 -3.08 1.15 -12.02
N HIS A 93 -2.80 1.51 -10.76
CA HIS A 93 -3.26 0.79 -9.59
C HIS A 93 -3.97 1.74 -8.62
N ILE A 94 -5.03 1.23 -7.99
CA ILE A 94 -5.77 1.91 -6.93
C ILE A 94 -5.86 0.96 -5.74
N CYS A 95 -5.57 1.47 -4.54
CA CYS A 95 -5.86 0.76 -3.30
C CYS A 95 -6.99 1.46 -2.55
N LEU A 96 -8.10 0.78 -2.35
CA LEU A 96 -9.20 1.30 -1.53
C LEU A 96 -8.89 1.07 -0.06
N VAL A 97 -8.83 2.17 0.69
CA VAL A 97 -8.46 2.19 2.10
C VAL A 97 -9.58 2.80 2.95
N PRO A 98 -9.71 2.44 4.24
CA PRO A 98 -10.66 3.09 5.13
C PRO A 98 -10.15 4.47 5.54
N GLU A 99 -11.03 5.46 5.62
CA GLU A 99 -10.71 6.80 6.14
C GLU A 99 -11.53 7.18 7.36
N THR A 100 -12.70 6.56 7.52
CA THR A 100 -13.60 6.82 8.65
C THR A 100 -13.71 5.59 9.55
N ARG A 101 -14.10 5.81 10.82
CA ARG A 101 -14.30 4.70 11.79
C ARG A 101 -15.38 3.71 11.37
N GLN A 102 -16.32 4.12 10.53
CA GLN A 102 -17.41 3.26 10.04
C GLN A 102 -16.96 2.30 8.94
N GLU A 103 -15.82 2.57 8.32
CA GLU A 103 -15.23 1.76 7.24
C GLU A 103 -14.21 0.76 7.75
N LEU A 104 -13.78 0.93 9.02
CA LEU A 104 -12.75 0.10 9.64
C LEU A 104 -13.32 -1.21 10.17
N THR A 105 -12.53 -2.26 10.05
CA THR A 105 -12.60 -3.43 10.91
C THR A 105 -12.07 -3.10 12.31
N THR A 106 -12.12 -4.05 13.24
CA THR A 106 -11.53 -3.89 14.58
C THR A 106 -10.00 -3.77 14.56
N GLU A 107 -9.36 -4.17 13.47
CA GLU A 107 -7.91 -4.22 13.32
C GLU A 107 -7.34 -3.10 12.46
N GLY A 108 -8.15 -2.39 11.70
CA GLY A 108 -7.77 -1.20 10.95
C GLY A 108 -7.84 -1.31 9.42
N GLY A 109 -8.15 -2.48 8.86
CA GLY A 109 -8.41 -2.67 7.44
C GLY A 109 -9.80 -2.19 7.02
N LEU A 110 -10.04 -2.11 5.72
CA LEU A 110 -11.37 -1.82 5.15
C LEU A 110 -12.33 -2.99 5.40
N ASP A 111 -13.48 -2.74 5.99
CA ASP A 111 -14.52 -3.75 6.19
C ASP A 111 -15.29 -4.02 4.89
N VAL A 112 -14.70 -4.84 4.04
CA VAL A 112 -15.28 -5.25 2.76
C VAL A 112 -16.52 -6.12 2.97
N ALA A 113 -16.45 -7.07 3.90
CA ALA A 113 -17.54 -8.01 4.17
C ALA A 113 -18.79 -7.32 4.74
N GLY A 114 -18.63 -6.22 5.45
CA GLY A 114 -19.73 -5.41 5.97
C GLY A 114 -20.32 -4.45 4.94
N GLN A 115 -19.61 -4.19 3.83
CA GLN A 115 -19.98 -3.17 2.85
C GLN A 115 -19.89 -3.66 1.39
N GLU A 116 -20.11 -4.96 1.14
CA GLU A 116 -19.88 -5.60 -0.17
C GLU A 116 -20.54 -4.85 -1.35
N ALA A 117 -21.78 -4.40 -1.20
CA ALA A 117 -22.49 -3.72 -2.30
C ALA A 117 -21.81 -2.40 -2.70
N ARG A 118 -21.38 -1.60 -1.70
CA ARG A 118 -20.68 -0.32 -1.91
C ARG A 118 -19.31 -0.53 -2.56
N ILE A 119 -18.53 -1.47 -1.99
CA ILE A 119 -17.18 -1.78 -2.49
C ILE A 119 -17.24 -2.37 -3.89
N LYS A 120 -18.17 -3.29 -4.16
CA LYS A 120 -18.38 -3.87 -5.49
C LYS A 120 -18.66 -2.79 -6.54
N ALA A 121 -19.57 -1.86 -6.26
CA ALA A 121 -19.87 -0.77 -7.18
C ALA A 121 -18.63 0.10 -7.47
N ALA A 122 -17.79 0.38 -6.47
CA ALA A 122 -16.54 1.11 -6.64
C ALA A 122 -15.53 0.32 -7.49
N VAL A 123 -15.31 -0.96 -7.18
CA VAL A 123 -14.41 -1.85 -7.95
C VAL A 123 -14.83 -1.92 -9.42
N GLU A 124 -16.12 -2.16 -9.70
CA GLU A 124 -16.65 -2.22 -11.06
C GLU A 124 -16.48 -0.89 -11.82
N ARG A 125 -16.66 0.24 -11.13
CA ARG A 125 -16.50 1.57 -11.71
C ARG A 125 -15.04 1.84 -12.08
N LEU A 126 -14.11 1.55 -11.19
CA LEU A 126 -12.68 1.75 -11.40
C LEU A 126 -12.11 0.77 -12.43
N ALA A 127 -12.58 -0.48 -12.45
CA ALA A 127 -12.18 -1.45 -13.47
C ALA A 127 -12.56 -1.01 -14.90
N LYS A 128 -13.69 -0.31 -15.08
CA LYS A 128 -14.13 0.21 -16.41
C LYS A 128 -13.15 1.24 -16.99
N ILE A 129 -12.39 1.93 -16.18
CA ILE A 129 -11.38 2.90 -16.63
C ILE A 129 -9.97 2.29 -16.75
N GLY A 130 -9.86 0.96 -16.55
CA GLY A 130 -8.64 0.20 -16.75
C GLY A 130 -7.70 0.16 -15.54
N CYS A 131 -8.17 0.55 -14.34
CA CYS A 131 -7.38 0.46 -13.11
C CYS A 131 -7.40 -0.95 -12.52
N GLU A 132 -6.26 -1.45 -12.04
CA GLU A 132 -6.21 -2.60 -11.17
C GLU A 132 -6.55 -2.15 -9.74
N VAL A 133 -7.59 -2.75 -9.16
CA VAL A 133 -8.08 -2.35 -7.84
C VAL A 133 -7.61 -3.34 -6.78
N SER A 134 -6.94 -2.85 -5.75
CA SER A 134 -6.58 -3.56 -4.53
C SER A 134 -7.45 -3.08 -3.37
N LEU A 135 -7.68 -3.94 -2.39
CA LEU A 135 -8.39 -3.60 -1.16
C LEU A 135 -7.47 -3.78 0.04
N PHE A 136 -7.30 -2.72 0.84
CA PHE A 136 -6.49 -2.74 2.05
C PHE A 136 -7.28 -3.36 3.20
N ILE A 137 -7.01 -4.61 3.53
CA ILE A 137 -7.80 -5.42 4.45
C ILE A 137 -6.95 -6.10 5.51
N ASP A 138 -7.56 -6.52 6.59
CA ASP A 138 -6.89 -7.39 7.56
C ASP A 138 -6.66 -8.80 6.99
N ALA A 139 -5.65 -9.50 7.51
CA ALA A 139 -5.38 -10.90 7.19
C ALA A 139 -6.42 -11.81 7.83
N ASP A 140 -7.64 -11.73 7.35
CA ASP A 140 -8.85 -12.42 7.81
C ASP A 140 -9.55 -13.08 6.62
N GLU A 141 -9.85 -14.38 6.72
CA GLU A 141 -10.44 -15.15 5.61
C GLU A 141 -11.79 -14.59 5.13
N ARG A 142 -12.60 -14.02 6.04
CA ARG A 142 -13.90 -13.43 5.71
C ARG A 142 -13.70 -12.18 4.84
N GLN A 143 -12.72 -11.33 5.16
CA GLN A 143 -12.40 -10.14 4.40
C GLN A 143 -11.78 -10.50 3.03
N ILE A 144 -10.87 -11.46 3.01
CA ILE A 144 -10.24 -11.95 1.77
C ILE A 144 -11.28 -12.57 0.83
N ALA A 145 -12.17 -13.42 1.35
CA ALA A 145 -13.24 -14.00 0.55
C ALA A 145 -14.24 -12.95 0.04
N ALA A 146 -14.57 -11.94 0.86
CA ALA A 146 -15.40 -10.81 0.45
C ALA A 146 -14.74 -10.02 -0.69
N SER A 147 -13.42 -9.78 -0.60
CA SER A 147 -12.65 -9.09 -1.65
C SER A 147 -12.76 -9.81 -3.00
N LYS A 148 -12.71 -11.14 -2.98
CA LYS A 148 -12.95 -11.93 -4.18
C LYS A 148 -14.37 -11.78 -4.72
N ARG A 149 -15.39 -11.81 -3.84
CA ARG A 149 -16.81 -11.69 -4.25
C ARG A 149 -17.14 -10.32 -4.85
N VAL A 150 -16.52 -9.25 -4.38
CA VAL A 150 -16.70 -7.91 -4.95
C VAL A 150 -15.92 -7.69 -6.25
N GLY A 151 -15.13 -8.68 -6.68
CA GLY A 151 -14.43 -8.69 -7.97
C GLY A 151 -13.08 -7.97 -7.98
N ALA A 152 -12.51 -7.66 -6.82
CA ALA A 152 -11.17 -7.11 -6.76
C ALA A 152 -10.12 -8.15 -7.23
N PRO A 153 -9.19 -7.79 -8.12
CA PRO A 153 -8.11 -8.67 -8.56
C PRO A 153 -6.98 -8.78 -7.55
N ALA A 154 -6.83 -7.80 -6.66
CA ALA A 154 -5.74 -7.72 -5.71
C ALA A 154 -6.25 -7.36 -4.30
N ILE A 155 -5.45 -7.70 -3.31
CA ILE A 155 -5.59 -7.26 -1.91
C ILE A 155 -4.25 -6.79 -1.37
N GLU A 156 -4.30 -5.90 -0.38
CA GLU A 156 -3.14 -5.55 0.44
C GLU A 156 -3.45 -5.91 1.89
N LEU A 157 -2.68 -6.85 2.43
CA LEU A 157 -2.85 -7.28 3.80
C LEU A 157 -2.21 -6.29 4.77
N HIS A 158 -3.01 -5.81 5.73
CA HIS A 158 -2.58 -4.92 6.79
C HIS A 158 -1.62 -5.63 7.74
N THR A 159 -0.37 -5.17 7.83
CA THR A 159 0.67 -5.74 8.69
C THR A 159 0.89 -4.98 10.00
N GLY A 160 0.00 -4.04 10.33
CA GLY A 160 0.13 -3.18 11.52
C GLY A 160 0.20 -3.98 12.82
N ARG A 161 -0.67 -4.97 13.03
CA ARG A 161 -0.62 -5.80 14.24
C ARG A 161 0.70 -6.56 14.40
N TYR A 162 1.24 -7.07 13.30
CA TYR A 162 2.59 -7.65 13.30
C TYR A 162 3.66 -6.63 13.69
N ALA A 163 3.56 -5.43 13.13
CA ALA A 163 4.52 -4.36 13.41
C ALA A 163 4.44 -3.83 14.86
N ASP A 164 3.25 -3.85 15.44
CA ASP A 164 2.97 -3.38 16.81
C ASP A 164 3.13 -4.47 17.87
N ALA A 165 3.42 -5.70 17.47
CA ALA A 165 3.63 -6.81 18.42
C ALA A 165 4.91 -6.59 19.26
N HIS A 166 4.78 -6.78 20.58
CA HIS A 166 5.86 -6.46 21.53
C HIS A 166 6.59 -7.69 22.07
N THR A 167 5.98 -8.87 22.01
CA THR A 167 6.58 -10.10 22.49
C THR A 167 6.94 -11.05 21.35
N PRO A 168 7.97 -11.90 21.51
CA PRO A 168 8.29 -12.90 20.48
C PRO A 168 7.12 -13.80 20.10
N THR A 169 6.25 -14.12 21.05
CA THR A 169 5.05 -14.93 20.81
C THR A 169 4.06 -14.18 19.94
N GLU A 170 3.70 -12.94 20.29
CA GLU A 170 2.81 -12.10 19.47
C GLU A 170 3.35 -11.90 18.07
N VAL A 171 4.64 -11.62 17.92
CA VAL A 171 5.30 -11.48 16.61
C VAL A 171 5.13 -12.75 15.78
N ALA A 172 5.36 -13.92 16.38
CA ALA A 172 5.22 -15.21 15.67
C ALA A 172 3.77 -15.48 15.28
N GLU A 173 2.81 -15.23 16.15
CA GLU A 173 1.38 -15.41 15.90
C GLU A 173 0.87 -14.52 14.79
N GLU A 174 1.23 -13.21 14.83
CA GLU A 174 0.80 -12.26 13.82
C GLU A 174 1.49 -12.49 12.45
N LEU A 175 2.76 -12.91 12.44
CA LEU A 175 3.45 -13.31 11.22
C LEU A 175 2.79 -14.56 10.60
N GLN A 176 2.41 -15.54 11.42
CA GLN A 176 1.69 -16.71 10.95
C GLN A 176 0.33 -16.31 10.37
N ARG A 177 -0.41 -15.42 11.03
CA ARG A 177 -1.70 -14.90 10.54
C ARG A 177 -1.56 -14.23 9.17
N VAL A 178 -0.52 -13.41 8.97
CA VAL A 178 -0.23 -12.82 7.66
C VAL A 178 0.09 -13.90 6.63
N SER A 179 0.91 -14.88 6.99
CA SER A 179 1.27 -16.01 6.11
C SER A 179 0.04 -16.83 5.68
N ASP A 180 -0.86 -17.12 6.61
CA ASP A 180 -2.11 -17.84 6.32
C ASP A 180 -3.04 -17.02 5.42
N GLY A 181 -3.13 -15.70 5.67
CA GLY A 181 -3.86 -14.77 4.82
C GLY A 181 -3.31 -14.71 3.39
N VAL A 182 -1.98 -14.71 3.24
CA VAL A 182 -1.33 -14.79 1.91
C VAL A 182 -1.70 -16.09 1.20
N ALA A 183 -1.57 -17.23 1.87
CA ALA A 183 -1.90 -18.53 1.30
C ALA A 183 -3.37 -18.61 0.89
N PHE A 184 -4.29 -18.12 1.74
CA PHE A 184 -5.71 -18.10 1.44
C PHE A 184 -6.04 -17.17 0.27
N GLY A 185 -5.46 -15.97 0.22
CA GLY A 185 -5.65 -15.02 -0.89
C GLY A 185 -5.20 -15.59 -2.22
N LEU A 186 -4.03 -16.23 -2.26
CA LEU A 186 -3.52 -16.92 -3.44
C LEU A 186 -4.44 -18.07 -3.88
N ALA A 187 -4.97 -18.85 -2.95
CA ALA A 187 -5.92 -19.91 -3.25
C ALA A 187 -7.25 -19.40 -3.84
N GLN A 188 -7.65 -18.15 -3.49
CA GLN A 188 -8.76 -17.45 -4.13
C GLN A 188 -8.41 -16.87 -5.52
N GLY A 189 -7.15 -16.96 -5.95
CA GLY A 189 -6.65 -16.40 -7.21
C GLY A 189 -6.50 -14.88 -7.17
N LEU A 190 -6.21 -14.32 -6.01
CA LEU A 190 -5.93 -12.89 -5.81
C LEU A 190 -4.43 -12.62 -5.93
N ILE A 191 -4.07 -11.43 -6.39
CA ILE A 191 -2.74 -10.87 -6.18
C ILE A 191 -2.69 -10.39 -4.74
N VAL A 192 -1.63 -10.77 -4.00
CA VAL A 192 -1.51 -10.43 -2.58
C VAL A 192 -0.32 -9.52 -2.37
N ASN A 193 -0.61 -8.30 -1.95
CA ASN A 193 0.36 -7.32 -1.45
C ASN A 193 0.27 -7.27 0.08
N ALA A 194 1.23 -6.62 0.73
CA ALA A 194 1.20 -6.36 2.16
C ALA A 194 1.83 -5.00 2.48
N GLY A 195 1.40 -4.38 3.57
CA GLY A 195 1.92 -3.07 3.96
C GLY A 195 1.44 -2.60 5.31
N HIS A 196 1.92 -1.44 5.70
CA HIS A 196 1.71 -0.73 6.93
C HIS A 196 2.55 -1.24 8.11
N GLY A 197 3.32 -0.35 8.71
CA GLY A 197 4.14 -0.63 9.90
C GLY A 197 5.46 -1.35 9.62
N LEU A 198 5.74 -1.72 8.38
CA LEU A 198 7.00 -2.38 8.03
C LEU A 198 8.19 -1.41 8.10
N HIS A 199 9.32 -1.91 8.63
CA HIS A 199 10.55 -1.18 8.81
C HIS A 199 11.78 -2.11 8.68
N TYR A 200 13.00 -1.56 8.79
CA TYR A 200 14.27 -2.25 8.54
C TYR A 200 14.55 -3.47 9.43
N HIS A 201 13.85 -3.62 10.57
CA HIS A 201 14.06 -4.72 11.52
C HIS A 201 12.92 -5.75 11.54
N ASN A 202 11.86 -5.55 10.73
CA ASN A 202 10.74 -6.48 10.68
C ASN A 202 10.35 -6.91 9.25
N VAL A 203 10.83 -6.22 8.23
CA VAL A 203 10.44 -6.44 6.84
C VAL A 203 10.89 -7.80 6.30
N GLU A 204 12.04 -8.32 6.74
CA GLU A 204 12.63 -9.56 6.20
C GLU A 204 11.74 -10.77 6.44
N ALA A 205 11.13 -10.87 7.64
CA ALA A 205 10.24 -11.99 7.95
C ALA A 205 8.98 -11.99 7.07
N VAL A 206 8.42 -10.82 6.79
CA VAL A 206 7.27 -10.70 5.87
C VAL A 206 7.69 -10.95 4.42
N ALA A 207 8.85 -10.42 4.00
CA ALA A 207 9.38 -10.66 2.65
C ALA A 207 9.74 -12.13 2.39
N ALA A 208 9.99 -12.93 3.44
CA ALA A 208 10.22 -14.37 3.31
C ALA A 208 8.92 -15.18 3.05
N ILE A 209 7.74 -14.60 3.24
CA ILE A 209 6.45 -15.26 2.98
C ILE A 209 6.27 -15.43 1.46
N LYS A 210 6.19 -16.68 1.01
CA LYS A 210 6.06 -16.98 -0.41
C LYS A 210 4.71 -16.54 -0.96
N GLY A 211 4.74 -15.84 -2.10
CA GLY A 211 3.55 -15.45 -2.83
C GLY A 211 3.12 -14.01 -2.61
N ILE A 212 3.77 -13.26 -1.72
CA ILE A 212 3.62 -11.82 -1.68
C ILE A 212 4.16 -11.22 -2.99
N ASN A 213 3.35 -10.39 -3.62
CA ASN A 213 3.69 -9.71 -4.87
C ASN A 213 4.46 -8.40 -4.61
N GLU A 214 4.00 -7.59 -3.65
CA GLU A 214 4.53 -6.28 -3.34
C GLU A 214 4.45 -5.96 -1.86
N LEU A 215 5.44 -5.20 -1.36
CA LEU A 215 5.41 -4.57 -0.04
C LEU A 215 5.35 -3.06 -0.20
N ASN A 216 4.33 -2.42 0.43
CA ASN A 216 4.14 -0.97 0.45
C ASN A 216 4.68 -0.41 1.78
N ILE A 217 5.72 0.44 1.70
CA ILE A 217 6.45 0.95 2.86
C ILE A 217 6.62 2.47 2.74
N GLY A 218 6.28 3.20 3.81
CA GLY A 218 6.32 4.66 3.80
C GLY A 218 7.08 5.25 5.00
N HIS A 219 6.44 5.25 6.17
CA HIS A 219 6.95 5.97 7.35
C HIS A 219 8.41 5.64 7.69
N ALA A 220 8.77 4.35 7.71
CA ALA A 220 10.13 3.92 8.04
C ALA A 220 11.18 4.44 7.06
N LEU A 221 10.85 4.49 5.76
CA LEU A 221 11.73 5.05 4.73
C LEU A 221 12.01 6.52 4.96
N VAL A 222 10.96 7.31 5.21
CA VAL A 222 11.10 8.76 5.45
C VAL A 222 11.85 9.02 6.76
N ALA A 223 11.55 8.28 7.82
CA ALA A 223 12.25 8.39 9.10
C ALA A 223 13.75 8.08 8.96
N HIS A 224 14.11 6.99 8.30
CA HIS A 224 15.51 6.61 8.07
C HIS A 224 16.23 7.62 7.15
N ALA A 225 15.53 8.13 6.16
CA ALA A 225 16.06 9.11 5.20
C ALA A 225 16.52 10.42 5.84
N LEU A 226 16.02 10.77 7.03
CA LEU A 226 16.50 11.95 7.80
C LEU A 226 18.00 11.83 8.18
N PHE A 227 18.51 10.60 8.28
CA PHE A 227 19.88 10.33 8.71
C PHE A 227 20.80 9.92 7.55
N VAL A 228 20.27 9.19 6.56
CA VAL A 228 21.11 8.63 5.48
C VAL A 228 20.81 9.21 4.09
N GLY A 229 19.75 10.01 3.96
CA GLY A 229 19.23 10.49 2.69
C GLY A 229 18.25 9.49 2.03
N PHE A 230 17.30 10.02 1.24
CA PHE A 230 16.13 9.26 0.79
C PHE A 230 16.51 8.11 -0.17
N LYS A 231 17.43 8.34 -1.13
CA LYS A 231 17.90 7.30 -2.05
C LYS A 231 18.56 6.13 -1.32
N ALA A 232 19.41 6.42 -0.34
CA ALA A 232 20.06 5.36 0.44
C ALA A 232 19.03 4.55 1.24
N ALA A 233 18.09 5.21 1.89
CA ALA A 233 17.02 4.55 2.64
C ALA A 233 16.20 3.59 1.75
N VAL A 234 15.80 4.03 0.56
CA VAL A 234 15.06 3.17 -0.40
C VAL A 234 15.91 2.00 -0.88
N ALA A 235 17.16 2.24 -1.26
CA ALA A 235 18.07 1.19 -1.74
C ALA A 235 18.35 0.13 -0.67
N GLU A 236 18.56 0.54 0.59
CA GLU A 236 18.74 -0.38 1.72
C GLU A 236 17.50 -1.25 1.95
N MET A 237 16.30 -0.66 1.98
CA MET A 237 15.05 -1.39 2.12
C MET A 237 14.87 -2.40 0.98
N LYS A 238 15.12 -1.97 -0.25
CA LYS A 238 15.06 -2.85 -1.41
C LYS A 238 16.01 -4.04 -1.30
N ALA A 239 17.21 -3.80 -0.82
CA ALA A 239 18.22 -4.86 -0.61
C ALA A 239 17.75 -5.90 0.41
N LEU A 240 17.16 -5.46 1.55
CA LEU A 240 16.60 -6.37 2.56
C LEU A 240 15.49 -7.26 1.98
N ILE A 241 14.53 -6.66 1.26
CA ILE A 241 13.42 -7.40 0.64
C ILE A 241 13.95 -8.45 -0.36
N VAL A 242 14.88 -8.06 -1.23
CA VAL A 242 15.44 -8.96 -2.24
C VAL A 242 16.27 -10.09 -1.60
N ALA A 243 16.97 -9.82 -0.50
CA ALA A 243 17.74 -10.82 0.22
C ALA A 243 16.83 -11.85 0.91
N ALA A 244 15.74 -11.41 1.52
CA ALA A 244 14.80 -12.25 2.27
C ALA A 244 13.89 -13.10 1.37
N ALA A 245 13.60 -12.64 0.14
CA ALA A 245 12.72 -13.33 -0.82
C ALA A 245 13.40 -14.53 -1.54
N ARG A 246 14.67 -14.81 -1.26
CA ARG A 246 15.43 -15.93 -1.85
C ARG A 246 15.17 -17.20 -1.06
#